data_630287a4c858b47be05f39ac912b65d4
#
_entry.id   630287a4c858b47be05f39ac912b65d4
#
_cell.length_a   1.000
_cell.length_b   1.000
_cell.length_c   1.000
_cell.angle_alpha   90.00
_cell.angle_beta   90.00
_cell.angle_gamma   90.00
#
_symmetry.space_group_name_H-M   'P 1'
#
loop_
_entity.id
_entity.type
_entity.pdbx_description
1 polymer ?
#
loop_
_entity_poly.entity_id
_entity_poly.type
_entity_poly.pdbx_seq_one_letter_code
_entity_poly.pdbx_strand_id
1 'polypeptide(L)' 'MALTYRKVDLLLSADAAGEVREGDCLLLEMGRRPASGELALVRRGRAETLCRWDGRDGGEVLGVVIGVKRKL' A
#
# COMPACT_ATOMS: atom_id res chain seq x y z
N MET A 1 -2.29 10.71 -14.41
CA MET A 1 -2.29 9.54 -13.53
C MET A 1 -0.89 8.96 -13.48
N ALA A 2 -0.31 8.86 -12.29
CA ALA A 2 1.05 8.32 -12.12
C ALA A 2 0.95 6.93 -11.48
N LEU A 3 1.57 5.95 -12.11
CA LEU A 3 1.62 4.58 -11.62
C LEU A 3 3.06 4.22 -11.26
N THR A 4 3.22 3.43 -10.22
CA THR A 4 4.54 2.89 -9.86
C THR A 4 4.38 1.49 -9.29
N TYR A 5 5.47 0.74 -9.28
CA TYR A 5 5.52 -0.59 -8.67
C TYR A 5 6.31 -0.54 -7.38
N ARG A 6 5.87 -1.31 -6.41
CA ARG A 6 6.60 -1.48 -5.15
C ARG A 6 6.67 -2.96 -4.80
N LYS A 7 7.88 -3.45 -4.58
CA LYS A 7 8.08 -4.81 -4.07
C LYS A 7 7.80 -4.84 -2.57
N VAL A 8 7.04 -5.84 -2.13
CA VAL A 8 6.66 -5.98 -0.73
C VAL A 8 7.77 -6.68 0.03
N ASP A 9 8.27 -6.04 1.09
CA ASP A 9 9.18 -6.65 2.04
C ASP A 9 8.42 -7.22 3.23
N LEU A 10 9.13 -7.86 4.14
CA LEU A 10 8.52 -8.51 5.30
C LEU A 10 7.73 -7.53 6.17
N LEU A 11 8.23 -6.31 6.34
CA LEU A 11 7.56 -5.31 7.18
C LEU A 11 6.22 -4.89 6.58
N LEU A 12 6.21 -4.61 5.27
CA LEU A 12 4.97 -4.24 4.59
C LEU A 12 3.96 -5.38 4.59
N SER A 13 4.41 -6.62 4.40
CA SER A 13 3.50 -7.76 4.39
C SER A 13 2.91 -8.03 5.77
N ALA A 14 3.68 -7.80 6.84
CA ALA A 14 3.16 -7.93 8.20
C ALA A 14 2.08 -6.88 8.48
N ASP A 15 2.29 -5.65 8.05
CA ASP A 15 1.32 -4.57 8.22
C ASP A 15 0.04 -4.81 7.41
N ALA A 16 0.13 -5.51 6.30
CA ALA A 16 -1.01 -5.81 5.45
C ALA A 16 -1.90 -6.94 5.97
N ALA A 17 -1.59 -7.50 7.14
CA ALA A 17 -2.44 -8.51 7.81
C ALA A 17 -2.76 -9.71 6.92
N GLY A 18 -1.82 -10.14 6.09
CA GLY A 18 -1.97 -11.30 5.22
C GLY A 18 -2.58 -11.03 3.85
N GLU A 19 -2.97 -9.80 3.56
CA GLU A 19 -3.52 -9.44 2.24
C GLU A 19 -2.47 -9.46 1.15
N VAL A 20 -1.21 -9.19 1.49
CA VAL A 20 -0.07 -9.30 0.59
C VAL A 20 1.02 -10.12 1.27
N ARG A 21 1.92 -10.66 0.47
CA ARG A 21 3.02 -11.49 0.95
C ARG A 21 4.36 -10.87 0.56
N GLU A 22 5.38 -11.17 1.34
CA GLU A 22 6.74 -10.79 0.97
C GLU A 22 7.07 -11.29 -0.44
N GLY A 23 7.62 -10.41 -1.26
CA GLY A 23 7.95 -10.72 -2.64
C GLY A 23 6.87 -10.35 -3.65
N ASP A 24 5.65 -10.07 -3.20
CA ASP A 24 4.60 -9.57 -4.08
C ASP A 24 5.01 -8.22 -4.66
N CYS A 25 4.52 -7.91 -5.84
CA CYS A 25 4.72 -6.61 -6.47
C CYS A 25 3.40 -5.86 -6.50
N LEU A 26 3.38 -4.70 -5.89
CA LEU A 26 2.18 -3.85 -5.84
C LEU A 26 2.20 -2.88 -7.00
N LEU A 27 1.05 -2.70 -7.63
CA LEU A 27 0.84 -1.60 -8.56
C LEU A 27 0.13 -0.49 -7.80
N LEU A 28 0.79 0.66 -7.70
CA LEU A 28 0.30 1.82 -6.94
C LEU A 28 -0.12 2.93 -7.88
N GLU A 29 -1.28 3.50 -7.62
CA GLU A 29 -1.73 4.73 -8.26
C GLU A 29 -1.38 5.90 -7.34
N MET A 30 -0.50 6.78 -7.84
CA MET A 30 -0.02 7.94 -7.08
C MET A 30 -0.93 9.14 -7.33
N GLY A 31 -0.95 10.07 -6.36
CA GLY A 31 -1.66 11.34 -6.53
C GLY A 31 -3.17 11.26 -6.40
N ARG A 32 -3.70 10.14 -5.98
CA ARG A 32 -5.13 9.95 -5.76
C ARG A 32 -5.40 9.72 -4.26
N ARG A 33 -6.48 10.30 -3.76
CA ARG A 33 -6.93 10.01 -2.41
C ARG A 33 -7.65 8.66 -2.39
N PRO A 34 -7.32 7.76 -1.45
CA PRO A 34 -8.02 6.48 -1.38
C PRO A 34 -9.47 6.66 -0.94
N ALA A 35 -10.33 5.79 -1.46
CA ALA A 35 -11.68 5.65 -0.95
C ALA A 35 -11.68 4.73 0.28
N SER A 36 -12.70 4.84 1.10
CA SER A 36 -12.85 4.00 2.30
C SER A 36 -12.81 2.53 1.91
N GLY A 37 -11.97 1.76 2.59
CA GLY A 37 -11.79 0.34 2.34
C GLY A 37 -10.72 -0.02 1.31
N GLU A 38 -10.19 0.95 0.57
CA GLU A 38 -9.09 0.67 -0.35
C GLU A 38 -7.79 0.43 0.40
N LEU A 39 -6.96 -0.46 -0.13
CA LEU A 39 -5.63 -0.71 0.42
C LEU A 39 -4.70 0.41 -0.04
N ALA A 40 -4.06 1.07 0.90
CA ALA A 40 -3.18 2.20 0.63
C ALA A 40 -1.81 2.01 1.27
N LEU A 41 -0.79 2.55 0.61
CA LEU A 41 0.55 2.66 1.18
C LEU A 41 0.67 4.04 1.83
N VAL A 42 0.89 4.07 3.13
CA VAL A 42 0.90 5.29 3.93
C VAL A 42 2.22 5.40 4.66
N ARG A 43 2.80 6.59 4.68
CA ARG A 43 3.99 6.87 5.48
C ARG A 43 3.60 7.56 6.78
N ARG A 44 4.09 7.02 7.88
CA ARG A 44 3.93 7.59 9.22
C ARG A 44 5.33 7.79 9.80
N GLY A 45 5.78 9.05 9.84
CA GLY A 45 7.15 9.33 10.23
C GLY A 45 8.14 8.71 9.26
N ARG A 46 8.95 7.75 9.72
CA ARG A 46 9.93 7.03 8.89
C ARG A 46 9.45 5.67 8.41
N ALA A 47 8.28 5.25 8.85
CA ALA A 47 7.76 3.94 8.52
C ALA A 47 6.73 4.02 7.37
N GLU A 48 6.80 3.05 6.46
CA GLU A 48 5.80 2.87 5.42
C GLU A 48 4.95 1.67 5.78
N THR A 49 3.63 1.82 5.74
CA THR A 49 2.71 0.76 6.10
C THR A 49 1.62 0.60 5.03
N LEU A 50 1.13 -0.62 4.88
CA LEU A 50 -0.04 -0.90 4.07
C LEU A 50 -1.24 -1.04 5.00
N CYS A 51 -2.31 -0.31 4.72
CA CYS A 51 -3.52 -0.39 5.53
C CYS A 51 -4.77 -0.18 4.70
N ARG A 52 -5.89 -0.68 5.20
CA ARG A 52 -7.20 -0.34 4.64
C ARG A 52 -7.54 1.07 5.07
N TRP A 53 -7.82 1.92 4.08
CA TRP A 53 -8.08 3.33 4.33
C TRP A 53 -9.42 3.53 5.05
N ASP A 54 -9.43 4.29 6.12
CA ASP A 54 -10.65 4.59 6.90
C ASP A 54 -11.00 6.08 6.92
N GLY A 55 -10.20 6.90 6.26
CA GLY A 55 -10.41 8.34 6.22
C GLY A 55 -9.87 9.10 7.43
N ARG A 56 -9.37 8.41 8.45
CA ARG A 56 -8.92 9.01 9.71
C ARG A 56 -7.41 9.01 9.89
N ASP A 57 -6.71 8.43 8.95
CA ASP A 57 -5.27 8.28 9.05
C ASP A 57 -4.58 9.64 8.91
N GLY A 58 -3.74 9.99 9.87
CA GLY A 58 -2.94 11.22 9.83
C GLY A 58 -1.64 11.09 9.07
N GLY A 59 -1.37 9.94 8.46
CA GLY A 59 -0.16 9.70 7.68
C GLY A 59 -0.24 10.28 6.27
N GLU A 60 0.89 10.27 5.59
CA GLU A 60 0.98 10.68 4.19
C GLU A 60 0.67 9.50 3.28
N VAL A 61 -0.34 9.63 2.42
CA VAL A 61 -0.66 8.61 1.43
C VAL A 61 0.37 8.66 0.31
N LEU A 62 1.10 7.56 0.13
CA LEU A 62 2.09 7.43 -0.94
C LEU A 62 1.46 6.89 -2.22
N GLY A 63 0.45 6.04 -2.09
CA GLY A 63 -0.25 5.50 -3.24
C GLY A 63 -1.39 4.59 -2.82
N VAL A 64 -2.28 4.33 -3.77
CA VAL A 64 -3.39 3.39 -3.60
C VAL A 64 -3.06 2.11 -4.35
N VAL A 65 -3.20 0.97 -3.70
CA VAL A 65 -2.91 -0.34 -4.31
C VAL A 65 -4.06 -0.69 -5.24
N ILE A 66 -3.78 -0.75 -6.54
CA ILE A 66 -4.78 -1.09 -7.56
C ILE A 66 -4.54 -2.46 -8.17
N GLY A 67 -3.44 -3.11 -7.84
CA GLY A 67 -3.17 -4.46 -8.30
C GLY A 67 -2.04 -5.08 -7.50
N VAL A 68 -2.05 -6.42 -7.42
CA VAL A 68 -1.00 -7.20 -6.78
C VAL A 68 -0.57 -8.29 -7.76
N LYS A 69 0.73 -8.37 -8.04
CA LYS A 69 1.30 -9.40 -8.88
C LYS A 69 2.13 -10.33 -8.02
N ARG A 70 1.80 -11.60 -8.00
CA ARG A 70 2.54 -12.62 -7.28
C ARG A 70 3.43 -13.39 -8.22
N LYS A 71 4.63 -13.64 -7.75
CA LYS A 71 5.55 -14.51 -8.44
C LYS A 71 5.16 -15.95 -8.13
N LEU A 72 4.87 -16.70 -9.16
CA LEU A 72 4.54 -18.13 -9.05
C LEU A 72 5.80 -18.96 -8.98
#